data_aaa1b0b71aa0a4850d8c2e382deb084e
#
_entry.id   aaa1b0b71aa0a4850d8c2e382deb084e
#
_cell.length_a   1.000
_cell.length_b   1.000
_cell.length_c   1.000
_cell.angle_alpha   90.00
_cell.angle_beta   90.00
_cell.angle_gamma   90.00
#
_symmetry.space_group_name_H-M   'P 1'
#
loop_
_entity.id
_entity.type
_entity.pdbx_description
1 polymer ?
#
loop_
_entity_poly.entity_id
_entity_poly.type
_entity_poly.pdbx_seq_one_letter_code
_entity_poly.pdbx_strand_id
1 'polypeptide(L)'
;DSQAVEIAKIAEDCGVAAVAVHGRTREQYYSGRADWDIIKAVKEAVKIPVIGNGDIFSPQDAKAMREYTGCDGLMVGRAARGNPWIFKEINEYLKTGIVPEKPSAEEVKNMILKHASMLIEYKGEYTAVREMRKHIAWYTQGLPHSAELRRRCNEIVSWESLKEVIES
;
A
#
# COMPACT_ATOMS: atom_id res chain seq x y z
N ASP A 1 -13.27 19.01 -11.26
CA ASP A 1 -11.98 18.63 -11.76
C ASP A 1 -11.03 19.81 -12.00
N SER A 2 -11.51 21.01 -12.32
CA SER A 2 -10.69 22.23 -12.31
C SER A 2 -10.14 22.57 -10.91
N GLN A 3 -10.84 22.22 -9.83
CA GLN A 3 -10.45 22.55 -8.46
C GLN A 3 -9.11 21.88 -8.02
N ALA A 4 -8.86 20.62 -8.39
CA ALA A 4 -7.62 19.96 -8.01
C ALA A 4 -6.40 20.61 -8.69
N VAL A 5 -6.55 21.02 -9.94
CA VAL A 5 -5.52 21.75 -10.69
C VAL A 5 -5.27 23.13 -10.08
N GLU A 6 -6.32 23.85 -9.74
CA GLU A 6 -6.24 25.16 -9.10
C GLU A 6 -5.55 25.09 -7.73
N ILE A 7 -5.97 24.13 -6.89
CA ILE A 7 -5.35 23.91 -5.58
C ILE A 7 -3.87 23.56 -5.72
N ALA A 8 -3.52 22.71 -6.68
CA ALA A 8 -2.11 22.33 -6.92
C ALA A 8 -1.24 23.52 -7.30
N LYS A 9 -1.76 24.45 -8.14
CA LYS A 9 -1.06 25.70 -8.50
C LYS A 9 -0.88 26.62 -7.29
N ILE A 10 -1.94 26.80 -6.49
CA ILE A 10 -1.85 27.58 -5.25
C ILE A 10 -0.80 26.97 -4.31
N ALA A 11 -0.78 25.64 -4.16
CA ALA A 11 0.21 24.95 -3.32
C ALA A 11 1.63 25.20 -3.84
N GLU A 12 1.87 25.15 -5.16
CA GLU A 12 3.15 25.46 -5.77
C GLU A 12 3.56 26.91 -5.50
N ASP A 13 2.66 27.87 -5.71
CA ASP A 13 2.90 29.30 -5.45
C ASP A 13 3.21 29.57 -3.96
N CYS A 14 2.66 28.76 -3.05
CA CYS A 14 2.97 28.80 -1.62
C CYS A 14 4.29 28.11 -1.24
N GLY A 15 5.04 27.55 -2.21
CA GLY A 15 6.34 26.92 -1.97
C GLY A 15 6.27 25.47 -1.49
N VAL A 16 5.17 24.75 -1.74
CA VAL A 16 5.07 23.31 -1.45
C VAL A 16 6.04 22.55 -2.37
N ALA A 17 6.79 21.61 -1.77
CA ALA A 17 7.86 20.89 -2.48
C ALA A 17 7.36 19.78 -3.41
N ALA A 18 6.18 19.21 -3.15
CA ALA A 18 5.53 18.17 -3.96
C ALA A 18 4.07 18.06 -3.62
N VAL A 19 3.24 17.53 -4.53
CA VAL A 19 1.81 17.25 -4.28
C VAL A 19 1.51 15.78 -4.55
N ALA A 20 0.66 15.17 -3.71
CA ALA A 20 0.09 13.87 -3.96
C ALA A 20 -1.38 14.02 -4.39
N VAL A 21 -1.73 13.36 -5.50
CA VAL A 21 -3.08 13.43 -6.08
C VAL A 21 -3.72 12.05 -6.08
N HIS A 22 -4.88 11.93 -5.43
CA HIS A 22 -5.68 10.71 -5.48
C HIS A 22 -6.78 10.85 -6.52
N GLY A 23 -6.90 9.85 -7.42
CA GLY A 23 -7.86 9.85 -8.52
C GLY A 23 -9.31 9.56 -8.11
N ARG A 24 -9.73 9.82 -6.87
CA ARG A 24 -11.13 9.74 -6.42
C ARG A 24 -11.49 10.90 -5.52
N THR A 25 -12.75 11.32 -5.58
CA THR A 25 -13.30 12.25 -4.61
C THR A 25 -13.61 11.56 -3.28
N ARG A 26 -13.85 12.36 -2.23
CA ARG A 26 -14.21 11.85 -0.91
C ARG A 26 -15.51 11.04 -0.95
N GLU A 27 -16.48 11.46 -1.74
CA GLU A 27 -17.80 10.82 -1.87
C GLU A 27 -17.71 9.45 -2.55
N GLN A 28 -16.74 9.28 -3.45
CA GLN A 28 -16.53 8.02 -4.16
C GLN A 28 -15.96 6.92 -3.25
N TYR A 29 -15.25 7.26 -2.18
CA TYR A 29 -14.51 6.29 -1.38
C TYR A 29 -13.68 5.33 -2.25
N TYR A 30 -14.13 4.09 -2.38
CA TYR A 30 -13.50 3.05 -3.20
C TYR A 30 -14.37 2.57 -4.35
N SER A 31 -15.52 3.24 -4.61
CA SER A 31 -16.39 2.88 -5.72
C SER A 31 -15.81 3.29 -7.07
N GLY A 32 -16.14 2.55 -8.11
CA GLY A 32 -15.65 2.81 -9.47
C GLY A 32 -14.14 2.67 -9.62
N ARG A 33 -13.60 3.31 -10.63
CA ARG A 33 -12.15 3.40 -10.90
C ARG A 33 -11.61 4.77 -10.50
N ALA A 34 -10.34 4.82 -10.11
CA ALA A 34 -9.64 6.07 -9.92
C ALA A 34 -9.49 6.79 -11.26
N ASP A 35 -9.84 8.06 -11.28
CA ASP A 35 -9.67 8.93 -12.44
C ASP A 35 -8.20 9.37 -12.54
N TRP A 36 -7.47 8.79 -13.48
CA TRP A 36 -6.08 9.14 -13.73
C TRP A 36 -5.94 10.42 -14.57
N ASP A 37 -7.01 10.88 -15.24
CA ASP A 37 -6.99 12.11 -16.02
C ASP A 37 -6.75 13.33 -15.13
N ILE A 38 -7.31 13.32 -13.90
CA ILE A 38 -7.04 14.41 -12.96
C ILE A 38 -5.59 14.45 -12.49
N ILE A 39 -4.94 13.28 -12.32
CA ILE A 39 -3.52 13.20 -11.96
C ILE A 39 -2.67 13.79 -13.09
N LYS A 40 -2.99 13.41 -14.33
CA LYS A 40 -2.36 13.93 -15.54
C LYS A 40 -2.54 15.43 -15.65
N ALA A 41 -3.75 15.94 -15.51
CA ALA A 41 -4.05 17.37 -15.59
C ALA A 41 -3.29 18.18 -14.53
N VAL A 42 -3.16 17.67 -13.30
CA VAL A 42 -2.34 18.33 -12.28
C VAL A 42 -0.87 18.30 -12.68
N LYS A 43 -0.35 17.15 -13.15
CA LYS A 43 1.06 17.05 -13.59
C LYS A 43 1.41 18.02 -14.71
N GLU A 44 0.50 18.22 -15.65
CA GLU A 44 0.68 19.17 -16.75
C GLU A 44 0.62 20.65 -16.30
N ALA A 45 -0.02 20.91 -15.16
CA ALA A 45 -0.31 22.27 -14.68
C ALA A 45 0.72 22.82 -13.70
N VAL A 46 1.55 21.98 -13.05
CA VAL A 46 2.57 22.38 -12.07
C VAL A 46 3.95 21.88 -12.45
N LYS A 47 4.99 22.54 -11.91
CA LYS A 47 6.40 22.18 -12.12
C LYS A 47 6.97 21.32 -10.98
N ILE A 48 6.37 21.41 -9.80
CA ILE A 48 6.76 20.60 -8.65
C ILE A 48 6.43 19.12 -8.88
N PRO A 49 7.12 18.18 -8.22
CA PRO A 49 6.85 16.77 -8.33
C PRO A 49 5.40 16.41 -7.96
N VAL A 50 4.78 15.58 -8.79
CA VAL A 50 3.43 15.04 -8.58
C VAL A 50 3.51 13.55 -8.28
N ILE A 51 2.89 13.13 -7.16
CA ILE A 51 2.79 11.74 -6.72
C ILE A 51 1.38 11.24 -7.05
N GLY A 52 1.28 10.30 -8.01
CA GLY A 52 0.01 9.70 -8.41
C GLY A 52 -0.44 8.61 -7.43
N ASN A 53 -1.73 8.63 -7.08
CA ASN A 53 -2.35 7.63 -6.21
C ASN A 53 -3.73 7.20 -6.73
N GLY A 54 -4.01 5.90 -6.68
CA GLY A 54 -5.32 5.32 -7.02
C GLY A 54 -5.19 4.08 -7.90
N ASP A 55 -5.75 2.97 -7.42
CA ASP A 55 -5.85 1.68 -8.13
C ASP A 55 -4.53 1.09 -8.64
N ILE A 56 -3.46 1.26 -7.88
CA ILE A 56 -2.20 0.57 -8.10
C ILE A 56 -2.23 -0.71 -7.26
N PHE A 57 -2.45 -1.86 -7.90
CA PHE A 57 -2.51 -3.18 -7.27
C PHE A 57 -1.38 -4.11 -7.72
N SER A 58 -0.68 -3.74 -8.80
CA SER A 58 0.40 -4.52 -9.39
C SER A 58 1.52 -3.62 -9.90
N PRO A 59 2.72 -4.17 -10.18
CA PRO A 59 3.78 -3.46 -10.89
C PRO A 59 3.36 -2.94 -12.27
N GLN A 60 2.46 -3.66 -12.95
CA GLN A 60 1.91 -3.27 -14.25
C GLN A 60 1.02 -2.03 -14.12
N ASP A 61 0.15 -1.97 -13.09
CA ASP A 61 -0.66 -0.76 -12.82
C ASP A 61 0.22 0.44 -12.52
N ALA A 62 1.29 0.24 -11.75
CA ALA A 62 2.26 1.28 -11.43
C ALA A 62 2.93 1.85 -12.69
N LYS A 63 3.35 0.98 -13.60
CA LYS A 63 3.91 1.37 -14.90
C LYS A 63 2.86 2.12 -15.74
N ALA A 64 1.66 1.57 -15.85
CA ALA A 64 0.58 2.17 -16.63
C ALA A 64 0.22 3.58 -16.12
N MET A 65 0.08 3.75 -14.79
CA MET A 65 -0.19 5.07 -14.21
C MET A 65 0.92 6.06 -14.56
N ARG A 66 2.19 5.67 -14.37
CA ARG A 66 3.34 6.53 -14.65
C ARG A 66 3.41 6.93 -16.12
N GLU A 67 3.22 5.99 -17.04
CA GLU A 67 3.24 6.25 -18.48
C GLU A 67 2.06 7.11 -18.92
N TYR A 68 0.88 6.88 -18.37
CA TYR A 68 -0.32 7.63 -18.74
C TYR A 68 -0.34 9.05 -18.19
N THR A 69 0.04 9.23 -16.92
CA THR A 69 -0.11 10.51 -16.22
C THR A 69 1.16 11.37 -16.27
N GLY A 70 2.34 10.77 -16.51
CA GLY A 70 3.62 11.43 -16.39
C GLY A 70 4.01 11.81 -14.96
N CYS A 71 3.33 11.30 -13.92
CA CYS A 71 3.64 11.61 -12.54
C CYS A 71 5.07 11.18 -12.15
N ASP A 72 5.69 11.92 -11.24
CA ASP A 72 7.08 11.74 -10.83
C ASP A 72 7.25 10.62 -9.81
N GLY A 73 6.22 10.40 -8.99
CA GLY A 73 6.19 9.35 -7.97
C GLY A 73 4.86 8.62 -7.92
N LEU A 74 4.84 7.49 -7.23
CA LEU A 74 3.66 6.64 -7.08
C LEU A 74 3.39 6.39 -5.58
N MET A 75 2.14 6.52 -5.18
CA MET A 75 1.69 6.18 -3.83
C MET A 75 0.81 4.93 -3.88
N VAL A 76 1.23 3.88 -3.19
CA VAL A 76 0.50 2.62 -3.09
C VAL A 76 -0.25 2.56 -1.77
N GLY A 77 -1.56 2.29 -1.83
CA GLY A 77 -2.40 2.15 -0.65
C GLY A 77 -2.74 0.69 -0.35
N ARG A 78 -3.94 0.27 -0.76
CA ARG A 78 -4.52 -1.05 -0.42
C ARG A 78 -3.66 -2.25 -0.79
N ALA A 79 -2.92 -2.20 -1.89
CA ALA A 79 -2.05 -3.28 -2.33
C ALA A 79 -0.86 -3.55 -1.40
N ALA A 80 -0.49 -2.61 -0.53
CA ALA A 80 0.56 -2.81 0.48
C ALA A 80 0.06 -3.57 1.73
N ARG A 81 -1.24 -3.76 1.89
CA ARG A 81 -1.80 -4.50 3.02
C ARG A 81 -1.44 -5.98 2.90
N GLY A 82 -0.66 -6.49 3.83
CA GLY A 82 -0.16 -7.85 3.80
C GLY A 82 0.84 -8.14 2.67
N ASN A 83 1.24 -7.13 1.91
CA ASN A 83 2.22 -7.23 0.84
C ASN A 83 3.19 -6.05 0.84
N PRO A 84 4.11 -5.92 1.81
CA PRO A 84 5.12 -4.86 1.79
C PRO A 84 6.13 -5.02 0.65
N TRP A 85 6.22 -6.19 0.03
CA TRP A 85 7.11 -6.46 -1.11
C TRP A 85 6.67 -5.73 -2.38
N ILE A 86 5.41 -5.25 -2.46
CA ILE A 86 4.89 -4.52 -3.63
C ILE A 86 5.79 -3.35 -4.04
N PHE A 87 6.42 -2.68 -3.09
CA PHE A 87 7.33 -1.57 -3.39
C PHE A 87 8.61 -2.03 -4.09
N LYS A 88 9.18 -3.17 -3.66
CA LYS A 88 10.32 -3.80 -4.34
C LYS A 88 9.90 -4.29 -5.74
N GLU A 89 8.76 -4.98 -5.82
CA GLU A 89 8.23 -5.49 -7.09
C GLU A 89 8.03 -4.37 -8.11
N ILE A 90 7.42 -3.26 -7.71
CA ILE A 90 7.23 -2.07 -8.57
C ILE A 90 8.58 -1.51 -9.02
N ASN A 91 9.52 -1.28 -8.09
CA ASN A 91 10.82 -0.70 -8.41
C ASN A 91 11.63 -1.57 -9.37
N GLU A 92 11.66 -2.89 -9.15
CA GLU A 92 12.35 -3.82 -10.05
C GLU A 92 11.68 -3.87 -11.43
N TYR A 93 10.35 -3.96 -11.46
CA TYR A 93 9.59 -3.99 -12.71
C TYR A 93 9.77 -2.71 -13.54
N LEU A 94 9.76 -1.55 -12.91
CA LEU A 94 9.98 -0.27 -13.59
C LEU A 94 11.39 -0.15 -14.17
N LYS A 95 12.39 -0.83 -13.57
CA LYS A 95 13.79 -0.84 -14.04
C LYS A 95 14.05 -1.89 -15.12
N THR A 96 13.51 -3.09 -14.93
CA THR A 96 13.92 -4.28 -15.71
C THR A 96 12.80 -4.86 -16.58
N GLY A 97 11.54 -4.49 -16.35
CA GLY A 97 10.37 -5.12 -16.95
C GLY A 97 10.03 -6.50 -16.37
N ILE A 98 10.77 -6.96 -15.34
CA ILE A 98 10.59 -8.27 -14.73
C ILE A 98 10.03 -8.11 -13.33
N VAL A 99 8.94 -8.83 -13.03
CA VAL A 99 8.39 -8.93 -11.67
C VAL A 99 9.23 -9.95 -10.90
N PRO A 100 9.82 -9.60 -9.74
CA PRO A 100 10.58 -10.56 -8.94
C PRO A 100 9.68 -11.68 -8.40
N GLU A 101 10.33 -12.78 -7.99
CA GLU A 101 9.62 -13.90 -7.35
C GLU A 101 8.89 -13.44 -6.09
N LYS A 102 7.76 -14.08 -5.83
CA LYS A 102 6.98 -13.84 -4.60
C LYS A 102 7.76 -14.33 -3.38
N PRO A 103 7.53 -13.72 -2.21
CA PRO A 103 8.17 -14.17 -0.98
C PRO A 103 7.77 -15.62 -0.67
N SER A 104 8.73 -16.38 -0.14
CA SER A 104 8.48 -17.71 0.41
C SER A 104 7.56 -17.64 1.65
N ALA A 105 6.99 -18.78 2.02
CA ALA A 105 6.17 -18.88 3.24
C ALA A 105 6.97 -18.45 4.49
N GLU A 106 8.24 -18.81 4.55
CA GLU A 106 9.13 -18.44 5.65
C GLU A 106 9.39 -16.92 5.70
N GLU A 107 9.60 -16.28 4.56
CA GLU A 107 9.74 -14.82 4.50
C GLU A 107 8.45 -14.11 4.92
N VAL A 108 7.29 -14.65 4.59
CA VAL A 108 6.00 -14.11 5.04
C VAL A 108 5.86 -14.26 6.55
N LYS A 109 6.15 -15.42 7.14
CA LYS A 109 6.16 -15.64 8.60
C LYS A 109 7.07 -14.62 9.30
N ASN A 110 8.31 -14.51 8.86
CA ASN A 110 9.30 -13.59 9.41
C ASN A 110 8.84 -12.12 9.32
N MET A 111 8.19 -11.75 8.22
CA MET A 111 7.65 -10.40 8.04
C MET A 111 6.48 -10.14 9.00
N ILE A 112 5.59 -11.10 9.22
CA ILE A 112 4.49 -10.98 10.20
C ILE A 112 5.05 -10.76 11.60
N LEU A 113 6.04 -11.57 12.02
CA LEU A 113 6.68 -11.44 13.33
C LEU A 113 7.39 -10.10 13.50
N LYS A 114 8.13 -9.66 12.48
CA LYS A 114 8.77 -8.34 12.45
C LYS A 114 7.74 -7.21 12.56
N HIS A 115 6.68 -7.26 11.79
CA HIS A 115 5.60 -6.25 11.84
C HIS A 115 4.97 -6.20 13.23
N ALA A 116 4.67 -7.36 13.82
CA ALA A 116 4.10 -7.44 15.15
C ALA A 116 5.05 -6.86 16.22
N SER A 117 6.35 -7.20 16.17
CA SER A 117 7.36 -6.66 17.10
C SER A 117 7.43 -5.13 17.03
N MET A 118 7.52 -4.57 15.82
CA MET A 118 7.54 -3.12 15.62
C MET A 118 6.24 -2.45 16.12
N LEU A 119 5.10 -3.09 15.90
CA LEU A 119 3.81 -2.56 16.35
C LEU A 119 3.67 -2.61 17.88
N ILE A 120 4.23 -3.64 18.53
CA ILE A 120 4.32 -3.75 20.00
C ILE A 120 5.17 -2.62 20.58
N GLU A 121 6.33 -2.39 20.00
CA GLU A 121 7.21 -1.28 20.41
C GLU A 121 6.50 0.08 20.30
N TYR A 122 5.70 0.28 19.26
CA TYR A 122 5.05 1.55 18.98
C TYR A 122 3.74 1.76 19.76
N LYS A 123 2.92 0.71 20.01
CA LYS A 123 1.57 0.83 20.58
C LYS A 123 1.35 0.05 21.87
N GLY A 124 2.35 -0.71 22.31
CA GLY A 124 2.21 -1.68 23.41
C GLY A 124 1.56 -2.98 22.95
N GLU A 125 1.85 -4.06 23.67
CA GLU A 125 1.47 -5.43 23.30
C GLU A 125 -0.05 -5.62 23.19
N TYR A 126 -0.81 -5.13 24.16
CA TYR A 126 -2.28 -5.31 24.18
C TYR A 126 -2.97 -4.81 22.90
N THR A 127 -2.57 -3.64 22.41
CA THR A 127 -3.13 -3.05 21.19
C THR A 127 -2.58 -3.73 19.95
N ALA A 128 -1.27 -3.91 19.90
CA ALA A 128 -0.56 -4.44 18.74
C ALA A 128 -1.03 -5.84 18.35
N VAL A 129 -1.11 -6.78 19.29
CA VAL A 129 -1.50 -8.17 18.97
C VAL A 129 -2.94 -8.25 18.45
N ARG A 130 -3.84 -7.38 18.92
CA ARG A 130 -5.22 -7.30 18.41
C ARG A 130 -5.29 -6.71 17.01
N GLU A 131 -4.52 -5.67 16.74
CA GLU A 131 -4.41 -5.09 15.40
C GLU A 131 -3.77 -6.07 14.41
N MET A 132 -2.80 -6.86 14.86
CA MET A 132 -2.14 -7.86 14.03
C MET A 132 -3.08 -8.95 13.50
N ARG A 133 -4.18 -9.26 14.16
CA ARG A 133 -5.17 -10.23 13.67
C ARG A 133 -5.64 -9.93 12.23
N LYS A 134 -5.97 -8.65 11.96
CA LYS A 134 -6.35 -8.23 10.61
C LYS A 134 -5.17 -8.23 9.63
N HIS A 135 -3.99 -7.86 10.10
CA HIS A 135 -2.79 -7.84 9.26
C HIS A 135 -2.37 -9.25 8.85
N ILE A 136 -2.41 -10.23 9.77
CA ILE A 136 -2.14 -11.64 9.48
C ILE A 136 -3.12 -12.16 8.42
N ALA A 137 -4.41 -11.81 8.53
CA ALA A 137 -5.40 -12.19 7.53
C ALA A 137 -5.07 -11.63 6.12
N TRP A 138 -4.52 -10.43 6.04
CA TRP A 138 -4.07 -9.87 4.76
C TRP A 138 -2.79 -10.54 4.24
N TYR A 139 -1.79 -10.80 5.10
CA TYR A 139 -0.56 -11.51 4.72
C TYR A 139 -0.81 -12.91 4.17
N THR A 140 -1.83 -13.57 4.69
CA THR A 140 -2.13 -14.96 4.37
C THR A 140 -3.28 -15.13 3.36
N GLN A 141 -3.75 -14.03 2.80
CA GLN A 141 -4.80 -14.06 1.79
C GLN A 141 -4.36 -14.86 0.55
N GLY A 142 -5.15 -15.88 0.19
CA GLY A 142 -4.87 -16.75 -0.96
C GLY A 142 -3.88 -17.89 -0.69
N LEU A 143 -3.31 -17.98 0.53
CA LEU A 143 -2.47 -19.12 0.91
C LEU A 143 -3.33 -20.34 1.28
N PRO A 144 -2.82 -21.57 1.05
CA PRO A 144 -3.45 -22.79 1.58
C PRO A 144 -3.65 -22.66 3.10
N HIS A 145 -4.71 -23.27 3.61
CA HIS A 145 -5.05 -23.28 5.04
C HIS A 145 -5.28 -21.89 5.69
N SER A 146 -5.36 -20.82 4.91
CA SER A 146 -5.59 -19.46 5.43
C SER A 146 -6.89 -19.29 6.22
N ALA A 147 -7.90 -20.13 5.98
CA ALA A 147 -9.16 -20.12 6.75
C ALA A 147 -8.94 -20.59 8.21
N GLU A 148 -8.17 -21.67 8.39
CA GLU A 148 -7.83 -22.19 9.72
C GLU A 148 -6.95 -21.20 10.48
N LEU A 149 -5.95 -20.64 9.81
CA LEU A 149 -5.09 -19.62 10.40
C LEU A 149 -5.91 -18.39 10.84
N ARG A 150 -6.85 -17.90 10.01
CA ARG A 150 -7.74 -16.80 10.39
C ARG A 150 -8.60 -17.11 11.61
N ARG A 151 -9.07 -18.35 11.74
CA ARG A 151 -9.81 -18.78 12.94
C ARG A 151 -8.94 -18.67 14.18
N ARG A 152 -7.73 -19.22 14.13
CA ARG A 152 -6.74 -19.18 15.23
C ARG A 152 -6.30 -17.75 15.56
N CYS A 153 -6.23 -16.86 14.58
CA CYS A 153 -5.87 -15.45 14.82
C CYS A 153 -6.82 -14.74 15.78
N ASN A 154 -8.08 -15.17 15.89
CA ASN A 154 -9.03 -14.58 16.86
C ASN A 154 -8.66 -14.88 18.31
N GLU A 155 -7.89 -15.93 18.56
CA GLU A 155 -7.44 -16.39 19.87
C GLU A 155 -6.15 -15.70 20.35
N ILE A 156 -5.48 -14.96 19.47
CA ILE A 156 -4.23 -14.24 19.79
C ILE A 156 -4.52 -13.14 20.82
N VAL A 157 -3.92 -13.24 22.00
CA VAL A 157 -4.08 -12.28 23.09
C VAL A 157 -2.74 -11.72 23.62
N SER A 158 -1.62 -12.39 23.27
CA SER A 158 -0.25 -12.02 23.67
C SER A 158 0.73 -12.21 22.52
N TRP A 159 1.95 -11.71 22.69
CA TRP A 159 3.05 -11.93 21.76
C TRP A 159 3.39 -13.42 21.60
N GLU A 160 3.38 -14.16 22.71
CA GLU A 160 3.62 -15.60 22.73
C GLU A 160 2.59 -16.34 21.90
N SER A 161 1.29 -16.07 22.13
CA SER A 161 0.21 -16.72 21.38
C SER A 161 0.25 -16.35 19.88
N LEU A 162 0.72 -15.15 19.54
CA LEU A 162 0.94 -14.74 18.14
C LEU A 162 2.04 -15.59 17.49
N LYS A 163 3.18 -15.75 18.17
CA LYS A 163 4.29 -16.60 17.67
C LYS A 163 3.83 -18.03 17.44
N GLU A 164 3.19 -18.64 18.41
CA GLU A 164 2.67 -20.02 18.33
C GLU A 164 1.74 -20.20 17.12
N VAL A 165 0.88 -19.23 16.86
CA VAL A 165 -0.05 -19.28 15.69
C VAL A 165 0.71 -19.17 14.37
N ILE A 166 1.77 -18.38 14.29
CA ILE A 166 2.50 -18.14 13.04
C ILE A 166 3.53 -19.23 12.75
N GLU A 167 4.16 -19.81 13.78
CA GLU A 167 5.22 -20.82 13.66
C GLU A 167 4.67 -22.24 13.44
N SER A 168 3.42 -22.49 13.82
CA SER A 168 2.75 -23.81 13.61
C SER A 168 2.25 -23.96 12.17
#